data_4a76b174d59a98ffd535bce7ca8c0a20
#
_entry.id   4a76b174d59a98ffd535bce7ca8c0a20
#
_cell.length_a   1.000
_cell.length_b   1.000
_cell.length_c   1.000
_cell.angle_alpha   90.00
_cell.angle_beta   90.00
_cell.angle_gamma   90.00
#
_symmetry.space_group_name_H-M   'P 1'
#
loop_
_entity.id
_entity.type
_entity.pdbx_description
1 polymer ?
#
loop_
_entity_poly.entity_id
_entity_poly.type
_entity_poly.pdbx_seq_one_letter_code
_entity_poly.pdbx_strand_id
1 'polypeptide(L)'
;MTKVIKILGRTFGVFFEWMLIFVILFAFLIRTSTFQSYLATKATDFFSKEWKTKVNIGKVDITLFNRIYLEDVLIHDLSDKRLVSIRSLELLIQGFGAQHLTLDEVILEKGEVWVYAEKPTGEMNFQFIADYFASEDTTSTPSKFTLALNKITLKQTKLRYDDFRIPKMKTGLDFNHVALENVNLTVSEFINDGPLTAFSLDDFHTKDQSGLWVKGLKAKVAINETGLRLNSVYIKLNRSEIHASEIAYSYTDPSALEDFNNKVIFNIAIQPSSINLADVAFFVPEMNGMNEQVQLSGTLYNVVNHFKIKNLDLRIRKNTFLKGDLDLPDFSDVAAYPFRE
;
A
#
# COMPACT_ATOMS: atom_id res chain seq x y z
N MET A 1 -58.27 -26.39 19.63
CA MET A 1 -56.89 -26.33 19.09
C MET A 1 -56.78 -25.67 17.70
N THR A 2 -57.65 -25.95 16.77
CA THR A 2 -57.64 -25.42 15.38
C THR A 2 -57.93 -23.91 15.24
N LYS A 3 -58.78 -23.31 16.10
CA LYS A 3 -59.03 -21.85 16.05
C LYS A 3 -57.81 -21.00 16.50
N VAL A 4 -57.10 -21.43 17.53
CA VAL A 4 -55.93 -20.74 18.05
C VAL A 4 -54.79 -20.72 17.04
N ILE A 5 -54.54 -21.85 16.34
CA ILE A 5 -53.52 -21.98 15.29
C ILE A 5 -53.86 -21.05 14.10
N LYS A 6 -55.13 -20.95 13.69
CA LYS A 6 -55.56 -20.03 12.63
C LYS A 6 -55.40 -18.57 13.01
N ILE A 7 -55.66 -18.20 14.25
CA ILE A 7 -55.49 -16.82 14.74
C ILE A 7 -53.99 -16.49 14.78
N LEU A 8 -53.13 -17.36 15.36
CA LEU A 8 -51.69 -17.22 15.39
C LEU A 8 -51.09 -17.06 13.98
N GLY A 9 -51.48 -17.95 13.03
CA GLY A 9 -51.02 -17.85 11.65
C GLY A 9 -51.39 -16.55 10.93
N ARG A 10 -52.63 -16.06 11.21
CA ARG A 10 -53.08 -14.74 10.65
C ARG A 10 -52.34 -13.57 11.26
N THR A 11 -52.11 -13.57 12.58
CA THR A 11 -51.34 -12.51 13.25
C THR A 11 -49.89 -12.51 12.79
N PHE A 12 -49.28 -13.68 12.60
CA PHE A 12 -47.93 -13.81 12.08
C PHE A 12 -47.83 -13.33 10.62
N GLY A 13 -48.82 -13.66 9.78
CA GLY A 13 -48.92 -13.17 8.40
C GLY A 13 -48.97 -11.63 8.31
N VAL A 14 -49.91 -11.03 9.12
CA VAL A 14 -50.02 -9.56 9.18
C VAL A 14 -48.74 -8.90 9.69
N PHE A 15 -48.08 -9.48 10.70
CA PHE A 15 -46.80 -8.98 11.20
C PHE A 15 -45.73 -9.03 10.12
N PHE A 16 -45.65 -10.14 9.34
CA PHE A 16 -44.71 -10.31 8.28
C PHE A 16 -44.95 -9.33 7.13
N GLU A 17 -46.21 -9.08 6.76
CA GLU A 17 -46.60 -8.07 5.77
C GLU A 17 -46.13 -6.66 6.19
N TRP A 18 -46.38 -6.27 7.42
CA TRP A 18 -45.97 -4.97 7.98
C TRP A 18 -44.42 -4.86 8.05
N MET A 19 -43.74 -5.92 8.43
CA MET A 19 -42.31 -5.97 8.43
C MET A 19 -41.74 -5.82 6.99
N LEU A 20 -42.34 -6.47 6.02
CA LEU A 20 -41.94 -6.33 4.60
C LEU A 20 -42.15 -4.91 4.09
N ILE A 21 -43.33 -4.30 4.38
CA ILE A 21 -43.63 -2.93 4.03
C ILE A 21 -42.61 -2.00 4.68
N PHE A 22 -42.30 -2.19 5.97
CA PHE A 22 -41.30 -1.40 6.69
C PHE A 22 -39.91 -1.51 6.05
N VAL A 23 -39.48 -2.72 5.69
CA VAL A 23 -38.18 -2.94 5.01
C VAL A 23 -38.15 -2.23 3.66
N ILE A 24 -39.23 -2.30 2.89
CA ILE A 24 -39.33 -1.60 1.59
C ILE A 24 -39.30 -0.09 1.77
N LEU A 25 -40.07 0.46 2.71
CA LEU A 25 -40.09 1.90 3.01
C LEU A 25 -38.73 2.38 3.53
N PHE A 26 -38.09 1.60 4.40
CA PHE A 26 -36.77 1.90 4.91
C PHE A 26 -35.71 1.88 3.80
N ALA A 27 -35.77 0.87 2.92
CA ALA A 27 -34.93 0.77 1.74
C ALA A 27 -35.12 1.95 0.78
N PHE A 28 -36.35 2.45 0.67
CA PHE A 28 -36.61 3.65 -0.12
C PHE A 28 -36.08 4.91 0.55
N LEU A 29 -36.24 5.03 1.88
CA LEU A 29 -35.76 6.15 2.69
C LEU A 29 -34.24 6.34 2.56
N ILE A 30 -33.46 5.28 2.72
CA ILE A 30 -31.99 5.36 2.66
C ILE A 30 -31.48 5.77 1.28
N ARG A 31 -32.28 5.63 0.23
CA ARG A 31 -31.96 6.07 -1.13
C ARG A 31 -32.34 7.51 -1.43
N THR A 32 -33.04 8.17 -0.53
CA THR A 32 -33.39 9.59 -0.73
C THR A 32 -32.16 10.47 -0.60
N SER A 33 -32.05 11.50 -1.45
CA SER A 33 -30.97 12.49 -1.38
C SER A 33 -30.89 13.17 -0.01
N THR A 34 -32.06 13.42 0.62
CA THR A 34 -32.15 14.02 1.96
C THR A 34 -31.48 13.16 3.02
N PHE A 35 -31.73 11.85 3.02
CA PHE A 35 -31.12 10.93 3.96
C PHE A 35 -29.63 10.78 3.72
N GLN A 36 -29.20 10.66 2.46
CA GLN A 36 -27.80 10.60 2.07
C GLN A 36 -27.03 11.87 2.48
N SER A 37 -27.60 13.05 2.26
CA SER A 37 -27.02 14.32 2.70
C SER A 37 -26.93 14.40 4.22
N TYR A 38 -27.97 13.94 4.94
CA TYR A 38 -27.93 13.86 6.40
C TYR A 38 -26.79 12.96 6.89
N LEU A 39 -26.60 11.78 6.30
CA LEU A 39 -25.50 10.89 6.65
C LEU A 39 -24.14 11.52 6.36
N ALA A 40 -24.00 12.16 5.19
CA ALA A 40 -22.74 12.85 4.83
C ALA A 40 -22.41 13.95 5.84
N THR A 41 -23.38 14.77 6.23
CA THR A 41 -23.20 15.81 7.26
C THR A 41 -22.81 15.20 8.59
N LYS A 42 -23.50 14.15 9.05
CA LYS A 42 -23.20 13.48 10.32
C LYS A 42 -21.81 12.85 10.33
N ALA A 43 -21.40 12.19 9.24
CA ALA A 43 -20.06 11.63 9.12
C ALA A 43 -19.00 12.75 9.12
N THR A 44 -19.23 13.82 8.36
CA THR A 44 -18.36 15.00 8.32
C THR A 44 -18.18 15.60 9.73
N ASP A 45 -19.28 15.86 10.45
CA ASP A 45 -19.24 16.43 11.80
C ASP A 45 -18.51 15.51 12.79
N PHE A 46 -18.79 14.20 12.72
CA PHE A 46 -18.17 13.21 13.59
C PHE A 46 -16.65 13.18 13.39
N PHE A 47 -16.17 12.95 12.17
CA PHE A 47 -14.73 12.87 11.90
C PHE A 47 -14.02 14.20 12.11
N SER A 48 -14.64 15.33 11.77
CA SER A 48 -14.05 16.65 12.02
C SER A 48 -13.84 16.90 13.51
N LYS A 49 -14.78 16.45 14.36
CA LYS A 49 -14.67 16.57 15.82
C LYS A 49 -13.63 15.62 16.40
N GLU A 50 -13.68 14.33 15.99
CA GLU A 50 -12.77 13.31 16.52
C GLU A 50 -11.33 13.57 16.14
N TRP A 51 -11.07 13.92 14.89
CA TRP A 51 -9.72 14.17 14.37
C TRP A 51 -9.25 15.62 14.56
N LYS A 52 -10.13 16.50 15.07
CA LYS A 52 -9.85 17.93 15.31
C LYS A 52 -9.32 18.66 14.08
N THR A 53 -9.76 18.23 12.90
CA THR A 53 -9.38 18.81 11.62
C THR A 53 -10.58 18.95 10.69
N LYS A 54 -10.39 19.61 9.54
CA LYS A 54 -11.43 19.73 8.54
C LYS A 54 -11.58 18.43 7.75
N VAL A 55 -12.74 17.81 7.90
CA VAL A 55 -13.19 16.70 7.07
C VAL A 55 -14.43 17.16 6.30
N ASN A 56 -14.55 16.76 5.07
CA ASN A 56 -15.75 16.96 4.26
C ASN A 56 -16.07 15.69 3.48
N ILE A 57 -17.33 15.30 3.48
CA ILE A 57 -17.86 14.18 2.70
C ILE A 57 -19.03 14.71 1.89
N GLY A 58 -18.89 14.77 0.57
CA GLY A 58 -19.91 15.39 -0.29
C GLY A 58 -21.19 14.55 -0.39
N LYS A 59 -21.05 13.21 -0.46
CA LYS A 59 -22.19 12.30 -0.54
C LYS A 59 -21.86 10.97 0.14
N VAL A 60 -22.88 10.40 0.78
CA VAL A 60 -22.88 9.02 1.30
C VAL A 60 -24.06 8.29 0.69
N ASP A 61 -23.82 7.21 -0.03
CA ASP A 61 -24.85 6.32 -0.56
C ASP A 61 -24.66 4.92 0.02
N ILE A 62 -25.71 4.39 0.63
CA ILE A 62 -25.72 3.04 1.22
C ILE A 62 -26.70 2.20 0.46
N THR A 63 -26.23 1.12 -0.13
CA THR A 63 -27.10 0.15 -0.81
C THR A 63 -27.51 -0.98 0.11
N LEU A 64 -28.66 -1.58 -0.16
CA LEU A 64 -29.17 -2.71 0.63
C LEU A 64 -28.31 -3.97 0.57
N PHE A 65 -27.35 -4.01 -0.35
CA PHE A 65 -26.51 -5.17 -0.64
C PHE A 65 -25.06 -4.92 -0.23
N ASN A 66 -24.84 -4.50 1.03
CA ASN A 66 -23.52 -4.42 1.65
C ASN A 66 -22.51 -3.45 1.00
N ARG A 67 -22.96 -2.39 0.34
CA ARG A 67 -22.07 -1.42 -0.30
C ARG A 67 -22.29 -0.03 0.27
N ILE A 68 -21.20 0.64 0.66
CA ILE A 68 -21.16 2.06 1.00
C ILE A 68 -20.33 2.77 -0.07
N TYR A 69 -20.89 3.84 -0.58
CA TYR A 69 -20.26 4.67 -1.58
C TYR A 69 -20.14 6.10 -1.06
N LEU A 70 -18.93 6.65 -1.05
CA LEU A 70 -18.63 8.01 -0.63
C LEU A 70 -18.10 8.80 -1.83
N GLU A 71 -18.60 10.02 -2.02
CA GLU A 71 -18.08 10.92 -3.05
C GLU A 71 -17.50 12.18 -2.42
N ASP A 72 -16.48 12.73 -3.07
CA ASP A 72 -15.84 14.00 -2.73
C ASP A 72 -15.39 14.06 -1.26
N VAL A 73 -14.65 13.04 -0.82
CA VAL A 73 -14.05 12.99 0.51
C VAL A 73 -12.80 13.86 0.54
N LEU A 74 -12.75 14.80 1.47
CA LEU A 74 -11.63 15.71 1.70
C LEU A 74 -11.25 15.67 3.18
N ILE A 75 -9.97 15.45 3.45
CA ILE A 75 -9.39 15.45 4.80
C ILE A 75 -8.19 16.38 4.79
N HIS A 76 -8.18 17.33 5.74
CA HIS A 76 -7.03 18.19 6.00
C HIS A 76 -6.17 17.59 7.12
N ASP A 77 -4.90 17.96 7.15
CA ASP A 77 -4.04 17.73 8.30
C ASP A 77 -4.25 18.80 9.38
N LEU A 78 -3.56 18.67 10.50
CA LEU A 78 -3.67 19.62 11.62
C LEU A 78 -3.12 21.03 11.28
N SER A 79 -2.34 21.15 10.20
CA SER A 79 -1.84 22.42 9.65
C SER A 79 -2.77 23.04 8.59
N ASP A 80 -4.00 22.50 8.45
CA ASP A 80 -5.02 22.93 7.48
C ASP A 80 -4.60 22.74 6.01
N LYS A 81 -3.62 21.87 5.73
CA LYS A 81 -3.25 21.49 4.37
C LYS A 81 -4.03 20.24 3.97
N ARG A 82 -4.26 20.07 2.67
CA ARG A 82 -4.94 18.90 2.14
C ARG A 82 -4.06 17.65 2.34
N LEU A 83 -4.55 16.72 3.18
CA LEU A 83 -3.91 15.42 3.38
C LEU A 83 -4.44 14.39 2.38
N VAL A 84 -5.77 14.30 2.26
CA VAL A 84 -6.45 13.34 1.40
C VAL A 84 -7.58 14.04 0.65
N SER A 85 -7.69 13.77 -0.65
CA SER A 85 -8.84 14.13 -1.48
C SER A 85 -9.21 12.92 -2.34
N ILE A 86 -10.43 12.43 -2.24
CA ILE A 86 -10.90 11.24 -2.96
C ILE A 86 -12.18 11.59 -3.70
N ARG A 87 -12.19 11.34 -5.01
CA ARG A 87 -13.39 11.54 -5.82
C ARG A 87 -14.45 10.50 -5.53
N SER A 88 -14.04 9.24 -5.40
CA SER A 88 -14.93 8.11 -5.18
C SER A 88 -14.25 7.08 -4.29
N LEU A 89 -14.92 6.69 -3.20
CA LEU A 89 -14.52 5.62 -2.30
C LEU A 89 -15.69 4.65 -2.15
N GLU A 90 -15.46 3.41 -2.52
CA GLU A 90 -16.45 2.34 -2.43
C GLU A 90 -15.96 1.30 -1.41
N LEU A 91 -16.82 0.93 -0.48
CA LEU A 91 -16.58 -0.07 0.54
C LEU A 91 -17.57 -1.22 0.34
N LEU A 92 -17.07 -2.40 0.02
CA LEU A 92 -17.86 -3.62 -0.05
C LEU A 92 -17.77 -4.34 1.29
N ILE A 93 -18.88 -4.44 2.00
CA ILE A 93 -18.96 -5.06 3.32
C ILE A 93 -19.31 -6.53 3.14
N GLN A 94 -18.45 -7.42 3.63
CA GLN A 94 -18.71 -8.86 3.66
C GLN A 94 -19.50 -9.23 4.91
N GLY A 95 -19.21 -8.61 6.04
CA GLY A 95 -19.89 -8.87 7.30
C GLY A 95 -19.66 -7.77 8.33
N PHE A 96 -20.61 -7.61 9.23
CA PHE A 96 -20.48 -6.69 10.35
C PHE A 96 -21.12 -7.28 11.60
N GLY A 97 -20.60 -6.88 12.76
CA GLY A 97 -21.11 -7.21 14.09
C GLY A 97 -20.77 -6.12 15.08
N ALA A 98 -21.15 -6.30 16.34
CA ALA A 98 -20.92 -5.29 17.37
C ALA A 98 -19.41 -4.96 17.57
N GLN A 99 -18.53 -5.91 17.26
CA GLN A 99 -17.09 -5.80 17.51
C GLN A 99 -16.23 -6.18 16.29
N HIS A 100 -16.82 -6.41 15.12
CA HIS A 100 -16.07 -6.72 13.91
C HIS A 100 -16.72 -6.12 12.67
N LEU A 101 -15.88 -5.69 11.75
CA LEU A 101 -16.22 -5.30 10.39
C LEU A 101 -15.29 -6.04 9.43
N THR A 102 -15.85 -6.75 8.48
CA THR A 102 -15.10 -7.37 7.40
C THR A 102 -15.46 -6.67 6.10
N LEU A 103 -14.45 -6.04 5.49
CA LEU A 103 -14.55 -5.44 4.16
C LEU A 103 -14.03 -6.45 3.13
N ASP A 104 -14.86 -6.78 2.15
CA ASP A 104 -14.45 -7.62 1.03
C ASP A 104 -13.51 -6.84 0.09
N GLU A 105 -13.87 -5.60 -0.25
CA GLU A 105 -13.02 -4.74 -1.06
C GLU A 105 -13.20 -3.27 -0.69
N VAL A 106 -12.09 -2.53 -0.72
CA VAL A 106 -12.04 -1.06 -0.68
C VAL A 106 -11.55 -0.57 -2.03
N ILE A 107 -12.37 0.19 -2.76
CA ILE A 107 -12.02 0.77 -4.06
C ILE A 107 -11.94 2.28 -3.93
N LEU A 108 -10.76 2.83 -4.20
CA LEU A 108 -10.51 4.26 -4.22
C LEU A 108 -10.21 4.69 -5.65
N GLU A 109 -10.97 5.63 -6.18
CA GLU A 109 -10.79 6.15 -7.54
C GLU A 109 -10.55 7.65 -7.54
N LYS A 110 -9.54 8.08 -8.31
CA LYS A 110 -9.15 9.48 -8.47
C LYS A 110 -8.87 10.16 -7.12
N GLY A 111 -8.03 9.49 -6.31
CA GLY A 111 -7.54 10.02 -5.05
C GLY A 111 -6.28 10.86 -5.23
N GLU A 112 -6.08 11.79 -4.31
CA GLU A 112 -4.83 12.50 -4.10
C GLU A 112 -4.48 12.39 -2.62
N VAL A 113 -3.31 11.84 -2.31
CA VAL A 113 -2.80 11.72 -0.93
C VAL A 113 -1.46 12.40 -0.85
N TRP A 114 -1.32 13.32 0.07
CA TRP A 114 -0.06 14.02 0.32
C TRP A 114 0.39 13.82 1.76
N VAL A 115 1.37 12.95 1.92
CA VAL A 115 2.02 12.66 3.20
C VAL A 115 3.34 13.44 3.26
N TYR A 116 3.64 14.03 4.40
CA TYR A 116 4.94 14.66 4.61
C TYR A 116 5.41 14.57 6.06
N ALA A 117 6.74 14.58 6.23
CA ALA A 117 7.39 14.70 7.53
C ALA A 117 7.69 16.18 7.80
N GLU A 118 7.24 16.70 8.96
CA GLU A 118 7.39 18.12 9.34
C GLU A 118 8.81 18.43 9.86
N LYS A 119 9.24 19.66 9.66
CA LYS A 119 10.43 20.19 10.33
C LYS A 119 10.06 20.74 11.71
N PRO A 120 10.96 20.62 12.70
CA PRO A 120 12.20 19.83 12.74
C PRO A 120 11.98 18.38 13.21
N THR A 121 10.78 18.05 13.66
CA THR A 121 10.47 16.82 14.41
C THR A 121 10.51 15.53 13.56
N GLY A 122 10.15 15.63 12.28
CA GLY A 122 9.95 14.48 11.42
C GLY A 122 8.60 13.78 11.65
N GLU A 123 7.71 14.41 12.42
CA GLU A 123 6.36 13.89 12.63
C GLU A 123 5.58 13.91 11.32
N MET A 124 4.84 12.84 11.07
CA MET A 124 4.04 12.70 9.87
C MET A 124 2.74 13.49 10.00
N ASN A 125 2.37 14.21 8.94
CA ASN A 125 1.14 15.01 8.94
C ASN A 125 -0.16 14.20 9.10
N PHE A 126 -0.11 12.88 9.01
CA PHE A 126 -1.24 11.97 9.27
C PHE A 126 -1.21 11.29 10.65
N GLN A 127 -0.20 11.60 11.49
CA GLN A 127 0.02 10.92 12.76
C GLN A 127 -1.22 10.90 13.65
N PHE A 128 -1.99 11.98 13.68
CA PHE A 128 -3.22 12.09 14.43
C PHE A 128 -4.29 11.04 14.07
N ILE A 129 -4.32 10.60 12.80
CA ILE A 129 -5.21 9.50 12.36
C ILE A 129 -4.67 8.17 12.88
N ALA A 130 -3.35 7.94 12.75
CA ALA A 130 -2.74 6.72 13.26
C ALA A 130 -2.93 6.59 14.78
N ASP A 131 -2.73 7.67 15.53
CA ASP A 131 -2.92 7.72 16.98
C ASP A 131 -4.37 7.47 17.40
N TYR A 132 -5.34 7.99 16.64
CA TYR A 132 -6.75 7.76 16.88
C TYR A 132 -7.11 6.26 16.82
N PHE A 133 -6.56 5.53 15.84
CA PHE A 133 -6.78 4.10 15.70
C PHE A 133 -5.88 3.23 16.60
N ALA A 134 -4.73 3.77 17.04
CA ALA A 134 -3.81 3.08 17.94
C ALA A 134 -4.14 3.27 19.43
N SER A 135 -4.95 4.30 19.80
CA SER A 135 -5.30 4.56 21.19
C SER A 135 -6.15 3.41 21.77
N GLU A 136 -5.49 2.50 22.46
CA GLU A 136 -6.15 1.59 23.38
C GLU A 136 -6.63 2.41 24.58
N ASP A 137 -7.94 2.58 24.70
CA ASP A 137 -8.54 3.11 25.93
C ASP A 137 -8.33 2.06 27.04
N THR A 138 -7.25 2.22 27.80
CA THR A 138 -6.82 1.27 28.87
C THR A 138 -7.75 1.30 30.09
N THR A 139 -8.83 2.09 30.08
CA THR A 139 -9.75 2.29 31.20
C THR A 139 -11.10 1.57 31.07
N SER A 140 -11.43 1.04 29.90
CA SER A 140 -12.63 0.22 29.70
C SER A 140 -12.23 -1.15 29.14
N THR A 141 -12.97 -2.20 29.50
CA THR A 141 -12.81 -3.58 29.00
C THR A 141 -12.58 -3.52 27.48
N PRO A 142 -11.49 -4.06 26.94
CA PRO A 142 -11.15 -3.87 25.54
C PRO A 142 -12.21 -4.53 24.67
N SER A 143 -13.14 -3.75 24.14
CA SER A 143 -13.95 -4.18 23.04
C SER A 143 -13.03 -4.12 21.81
N LYS A 144 -12.31 -5.20 21.53
CA LYS A 144 -11.46 -5.30 20.36
C LYS A 144 -12.32 -5.22 19.12
N PHE A 145 -12.54 -4.02 18.63
CA PHE A 145 -13.12 -3.86 17.30
C PHE A 145 -12.12 -4.37 16.28
N THR A 146 -12.47 -5.42 15.57
CA THR A 146 -11.62 -6.05 14.57
C THR A 146 -12.05 -5.59 13.18
N LEU A 147 -11.14 -4.96 12.45
CA LEU A 147 -11.30 -4.64 11.04
C LEU A 147 -10.52 -5.66 10.21
N ALA A 148 -11.23 -6.45 9.42
CA ALA A 148 -10.64 -7.33 8.41
C ALA A 148 -10.87 -6.74 7.01
N LEU A 149 -9.86 -6.85 6.16
CA LEU A 149 -9.89 -6.33 4.80
C LEU A 149 -9.28 -7.37 3.85
N ASN A 150 -10.03 -7.78 2.82
CA ASN A 150 -9.60 -8.81 1.88
C ASN A 150 -8.87 -8.22 0.67
N LYS A 151 -9.33 -7.05 0.18
CA LYS A 151 -8.78 -6.46 -1.04
C LYS A 151 -8.81 -4.93 -1.02
N ILE A 152 -7.75 -4.31 -1.54
CA ILE A 152 -7.66 -2.86 -1.81
C ILE A 152 -7.42 -2.65 -3.30
N THR A 153 -8.18 -1.75 -3.90
CA THR A 153 -8.00 -1.33 -5.28
C THR A 153 -7.88 0.20 -5.34
N LEU A 154 -6.75 0.70 -5.81
CA LEU A 154 -6.56 2.11 -6.15
C LEU A 154 -6.64 2.27 -7.66
N LYS A 155 -7.37 3.28 -8.14
CA LYS A 155 -7.49 3.61 -9.55
C LYS A 155 -7.17 5.09 -9.78
N GLN A 156 -6.24 5.37 -10.70
CA GLN A 156 -5.90 6.72 -11.11
C GLN A 156 -5.61 7.68 -9.94
N THR A 157 -4.93 7.18 -8.93
CA THR A 157 -4.61 7.91 -7.70
C THR A 157 -3.27 8.64 -7.84
N LYS A 158 -3.10 9.76 -7.15
CA LYS A 158 -1.83 10.45 -6.97
C LYS A 158 -1.36 10.27 -5.53
N LEU A 159 -0.12 9.87 -5.36
CA LEU A 159 0.51 9.74 -4.05
C LEU A 159 1.73 10.63 -4.00
N ARG A 160 1.84 11.42 -2.96
CA ARG A 160 2.99 12.28 -2.74
C ARG A 160 3.53 12.10 -1.32
N TYR A 161 4.85 11.98 -1.21
CA TYR A 161 5.60 11.99 0.03
C TYR A 161 6.71 13.03 -0.03
N ASP A 162 6.83 13.86 1.00
CA ASP A 162 7.93 14.83 1.15
C ASP A 162 8.50 14.76 2.57
N ASP A 163 9.79 14.51 2.72
CA ASP A 163 10.52 14.77 3.97
C ASP A 163 11.17 16.15 3.91
N PHE A 164 10.51 17.13 4.52
CA PHE A 164 11.02 18.51 4.49
C PHE A 164 12.33 18.74 5.26
N ARG A 165 12.81 17.76 6.03
CA ARG A 165 14.11 17.84 6.71
C ARG A 165 15.26 17.65 5.73
N ILE A 166 15.04 16.93 4.64
CA ILE A 166 16.03 16.52 3.66
C ILE A 166 15.87 17.36 2.38
N PRO A 167 16.96 17.93 1.81
CA PRO A 167 16.87 18.65 0.55
C PRO A 167 16.58 17.69 -0.61
N LYS A 168 15.84 18.18 -1.62
CA LYS A 168 15.52 17.39 -2.83
C LYS A 168 16.77 17.04 -3.63
N MET A 169 16.80 15.80 -4.12
CA MET A 169 17.80 15.37 -5.08
C MET A 169 17.61 16.07 -6.43
N LYS A 170 18.71 16.30 -7.14
CA LYS A 170 18.68 16.95 -8.46
C LYS A 170 18.38 15.96 -9.60
N THR A 171 18.75 14.72 -9.44
CA THR A 171 18.65 13.66 -10.46
C THR A 171 18.38 12.31 -9.80
N GLY A 172 17.78 11.39 -10.54
CA GLY A 172 17.43 10.06 -10.05
C GLY A 172 16.10 10.02 -9.28
N LEU A 173 15.80 8.87 -8.70
CA LEU A 173 14.63 8.66 -7.85
C LEU A 173 14.93 9.16 -6.44
N ASP A 174 14.17 10.16 -6.00
CA ASP A 174 14.32 10.74 -4.67
C ASP A 174 13.33 10.10 -3.70
N PHE A 175 13.79 9.17 -2.89
CA PHE A 175 12.96 8.45 -1.92
C PHE A 175 12.43 9.34 -0.78
N ASN A 176 13.02 10.51 -0.57
CA ASN A 176 12.56 11.48 0.42
C ASN A 176 11.55 12.48 -0.16
N HIS A 177 11.39 12.50 -1.49
CA HIS A 177 10.48 13.37 -2.21
C HIS A 177 9.87 12.64 -3.41
N VAL A 178 8.96 11.72 -3.11
CA VAL A 178 8.26 10.89 -4.11
C VAL A 178 6.98 11.56 -4.57
N ALA A 179 6.73 11.58 -5.87
CA ALA A 179 5.45 12.01 -6.41
C ALA A 179 5.01 11.04 -7.52
N LEU A 180 4.06 10.20 -7.17
CA LEU A 180 3.51 9.17 -8.05
C LEU A 180 2.22 9.65 -8.69
N GLU A 181 2.16 9.60 -10.00
CA GLU A 181 0.96 9.90 -10.78
C GLU A 181 0.36 8.62 -11.38
N ASN A 182 -0.96 8.66 -11.55
CA ASN A 182 -1.72 7.57 -12.14
C ASN A 182 -1.44 6.22 -11.48
N VAL A 183 -1.40 6.22 -10.14
CA VAL A 183 -1.23 5.01 -9.36
C VAL A 183 -2.46 4.13 -9.54
N ASN A 184 -2.23 2.92 -10.04
CA ASN A 184 -3.21 1.84 -10.03
C ASN A 184 -2.57 0.70 -9.24
N LEU A 185 -3.29 0.20 -8.25
CA LEU A 185 -2.81 -0.78 -7.30
C LEU A 185 -3.93 -1.76 -6.99
N THR A 186 -3.62 -3.03 -6.99
CA THR A 186 -4.49 -4.06 -6.43
C THR A 186 -3.69 -4.91 -5.45
N VAL A 187 -4.17 -4.97 -4.22
CA VAL A 187 -3.62 -5.79 -3.14
C VAL A 187 -4.72 -6.66 -2.58
N SER A 188 -4.43 -7.94 -2.41
CA SER A 188 -5.38 -8.95 -1.93
C SER A 188 -4.73 -9.94 -0.95
N GLU A 189 -5.50 -10.90 -0.47
CA GLU A 189 -5.03 -11.98 0.40
C GLU A 189 -4.33 -11.46 1.68
N PHE A 190 -4.89 -10.43 2.32
CA PHE A 190 -4.33 -9.90 3.55
C PHE A 190 -4.37 -10.91 4.69
N ILE A 191 -3.21 -11.10 5.31
CA ILE A 191 -3.03 -11.87 6.55
C ILE A 191 -2.35 -10.92 7.54
N ASN A 192 -2.97 -10.74 8.70
CA ASN A 192 -2.38 -10.03 9.83
C ASN A 192 -2.51 -10.94 11.05
N ASP A 193 -1.45 -11.70 11.31
CA ASP A 193 -1.38 -12.67 12.41
C ASP A 193 -0.19 -12.34 13.33
N GLY A 194 -0.49 -11.52 14.33
CA GLY A 194 0.50 -11.03 15.28
C GLY A 194 1.66 -10.29 14.58
N PRO A 195 2.90 -10.82 14.65
CA PRO A 195 4.06 -10.14 14.06
C PRO A 195 4.13 -10.26 12.52
N LEU A 196 3.29 -11.12 11.91
CA LEU A 196 3.31 -11.36 10.47
C LEU A 196 2.22 -10.55 9.76
N THR A 197 2.61 -9.73 8.81
CA THR A 197 1.73 -9.13 7.80
C THR A 197 2.09 -9.69 6.44
N ALA A 198 1.12 -10.30 5.75
CA ALA A 198 1.33 -10.80 4.40
C ALA A 198 0.18 -10.39 3.47
N PHE A 199 0.50 -10.24 2.18
CA PHE A 199 -0.49 -9.91 1.15
C PHE A 199 0.04 -10.24 -0.24
N SER A 200 -0.85 -10.31 -1.22
CA SER A 200 -0.52 -10.40 -2.64
C SER A 200 -0.62 -9.00 -3.28
N LEU A 201 0.47 -8.52 -3.87
CA LEU A 201 0.48 -7.38 -4.78
C LEU A 201 0.19 -7.92 -6.18
N ASP A 202 -1.08 -7.83 -6.60
CA ASP A 202 -1.56 -8.43 -7.85
C ASP A 202 -1.29 -7.54 -9.05
N ASP A 203 -1.32 -6.23 -8.85
CA ASP A 203 -1.02 -5.22 -9.86
C ASP A 203 -0.56 -3.92 -9.20
N PHE A 204 0.50 -3.33 -9.76
CA PHE A 204 0.90 -1.97 -9.42
C PHE A 204 1.56 -1.32 -10.62
N HIS A 205 1.01 -0.18 -11.05
CA HIS A 205 1.64 0.65 -12.05
C HIS A 205 1.48 2.13 -11.73
N THR A 206 2.55 2.88 -12.02
CA THR A 206 2.63 4.30 -11.71
C THR A 206 3.78 4.96 -12.44
N LYS A 207 3.78 6.28 -12.49
CA LYS A 207 4.89 7.09 -12.97
C LYS A 207 5.32 8.07 -11.89
N ASP A 208 6.60 8.05 -11.56
CA ASP A 208 7.20 9.01 -10.63
C ASP A 208 7.63 10.31 -11.34
N GLN A 209 7.71 11.42 -10.59
CA GLN A 209 8.18 12.73 -11.07
C GLN A 209 9.59 12.69 -11.69
N SER A 210 10.45 11.75 -11.29
CA SER A 210 11.79 11.55 -11.88
C SER A 210 11.74 11.03 -13.31
N GLY A 211 10.58 10.55 -13.77
CA GLY A 211 10.39 9.89 -15.06
C GLY A 211 10.49 8.37 -15.02
N LEU A 212 10.75 7.77 -13.85
CA LEU A 212 10.64 6.33 -13.67
C LEU A 212 9.18 5.91 -13.86
N TRP A 213 8.94 5.00 -14.77
CA TRP A 213 7.64 4.42 -15.01
C TRP A 213 7.67 2.93 -14.62
N VAL A 214 6.96 2.59 -13.56
CA VAL A 214 6.63 1.22 -13.21
C VAL A 214 5.40 0.83 -14.04
N LYS A 215 5.61 0.04 -15.09
CA LYS A 215 4.56 -0.45 -15.98
C LYS A 215 3.83 -1.68 -15.44
N GLY A 216 4.41 -2.32 -14.45
CA GLY A 216 3.83 -3.46 -13.75
C GLY A 216 4.76 -3.94 -12.64
N LEU A 217 4.19 -4.24 -11.48
CA LEU A 217 4.86 -4.89 -10.37
C LEU A 217 3.87 -5.88 -9.73
N LYS A 218 4.32 -7.11 -9.55
CA LYS A 218 3.59 -8.18 -8.87
C LYS A 218 4.51 -8.88 -7.90
N ALA A 219 4.00 -9.25 -6.72
CA ALA A 219 4.75 -10.01 -5.73
C ALA A 219 3.82 -10.59 -4.66
N LYS A 220 4.23 -11.68 -4.02
CA LYS A 220 3.69 -12.10 -2.72
C LYS A 220 4.57 -11.54 -1.62
N VAL A 221 4.00 -10.72 -0.77
CA VAL A 221 4.72 -9.94 0.25
C VAL A 221 4.50 -10.56 1.61
N ALA A 222 5.56 -10.70 2.40
CA ALA A 222 5.51 -11.06 3.81
C ALA A 222 6.47 -10.16 4.59
N ILE A 223 5.97 -9.53 5.64
CA ILE A 223 6.71 -8.59 6.50
C ILE A 223 6.57 -9.07 7.93
N ASN A 224 7.66 -9.08 8.67
CA ASN A 224 7.66 -9.32 10.10
C ASN A 224 8.69 -8.41 10.80
N GLU A 225 8.85 -8.56 12.11
CA GLU A 225 9.78 -7.77 12.93
C GLU A 225 11.25 -7.91 12.50
N THR A 226 11.61 -8.97 11.81
CA THR A 226 12.99 -9.30 11.41
C THR A 226 13.25 -9.23 9.92
N GLY A 227 12.29 -8.76 9.12
CA GLY A 227 12.54 -8.58 7.69
C GLY A 227 11.33 -8.50 6.79
N LEU A 228 11.65 -8.44 5.51
CA LEU A 228 10.72 -8.39 4.39
C LEU A 228 11.07 -9.50 3.41
N ARG A 229 10.06 -10.20 2.89
CA ARG A 229 10.21 -11.19 1.83
C ARG A 229 9.19 -10.95 0.71
N LEU A 230 9.68 -10.89 -0.50
CA LEU A 230 8.88 -10.85 -1.73
C LEU A 230 9.11 -12.15 -2.50
N ASN A 231 8.07 -12.87 -2.85
CA ASN A 231 8.15 -14.08 -3.67
C ASN A 231 7.44 -13.86 -5.00
N SER A 232 7.84 -14.61 -6.03
CA SER A 232 7.24 -14.56 -7.36
C SER A 232 7.20 -13.13 -7.93
N VAL A 233 8.32 -12.43 -7.84
CA VAL A 233 8.42 -11.03 -8.19
C VAL A 233 8.49 -10.85 -9.71
N TYR A 234 7.64 -9.99 -10.22
CA TYR A 234 7.67 -9.47 -11.58
C TYR A 234 7.72 -7.96 -11.56
N ILE A 235 8.69 -7.35 -12.23
CA ILE A 235 8.85 -5.90 -12.33
C ILE A 235 9.04 -5.52 -13.80
N LYS A 236 8.22 -4.60 -14.30
CA LYS A 236 8.37 -4.00 -15.62
C LYS A 236 8.52 -2.50 -15.47
N LEU A 237 9.67 -1.98 -15.90
CA LEU A 237 9.99 -0.54 -15.86
C LEU A 237 9.91 0.08 -17.26
N ASN A 238 10.53 1.26 -17.43
CA ASN A 238 10.59 1.96 -18.72
C ASN A 238 11.09 1.03 -19.84
N ARG A 239 12.20 0.31 -19.62
CA ARG A 239 12.92 -0.52 -20.60
C ARG A 239 13.35 -1.87 -20.06
N SER A 240 13.17 -2.12 -18.75
CA SER A 240 13.58 -3.34 -18.06
C SER A 240 12.42 -4.26 -17.78
N GLU A 241 12.69 -5.57 -17.77
CA GLU A 241 11.77 -6.60 -17.31
C GLU A 241 12.53 -7.58 -16.43
N ILE A 242 12.14 -7.66 -15.16
CA ILE A 242 12.84 -8.38 -14.11
C ILE A 242 11.92 -9.41 -13.50
N HIS A 243 12.43 -10.63 -13.40
CA HIS A 243 11.79 -11.74 -12.71
C HIS A 243 12.69 -12.18 -11.56
N ALA A 244 12.13 -12.32 -10.36
CA ALA A 244 12.85 -12.91 -9.24
C ALA A 244 11.96 -13.93 -8.53
N SER A 245 12.51 -15.08 -8.19
CA SER A 245 11.80 -16.05 -7.37
C SER A 245 11.66 -15.55 -5.94
N GLU A 246 12.66 -14.83 -5.44
CA GLU A 246 12.70 -14.23 -4.11
C GLU A 246 13.48 -12.92 -4.12
N ILE A 247 12.99 -11.92 -3.35
CA ILE A 247 13.73 -10.76 -2.87
C ILE A 247 13.47 -10.70 -1.37
N ALA A 248 14.49 -10.89 -0.56
CA ALA A 248 14.36 -10.90 0.89
C ALA A 248 15.39 -9.97 1.55
N TYR A 249 14.96 -9.29 2.58
CA TYR A 249 15.80 -8.53 3.51
C TYR A 249 15.55 -9.07 4.91
N SER A 250 16.62 -9.34 5.65
CA SER A 250 16.54 -9.80 7.03
C SER A 250 17.52 -9.05 7.92
N TYR A 251 17.12 -8.80 9.14
CA TYR A 251 17.89 -8.11 10.16
C TYR A 251 17.56 -8.69 11.56
N THR A 252 18.43 -8.47 12.51
CA THR A 252 18.24 -8.98 13.90
C THR A 252 17.20 -8.20 14.68
N ASP A 253 17.15 -6.90 14.46
CA ASP A 253 16.19 -5.97 15.05
C ASP A 253 16.06 -4.71 14.16
N PRO A 254 14.99 -3.91 14.31
CA PRO A 254 14.76 -2.73 13.48
C PRO A 254 15.88 -1.68 13.50
N SER A 255 16.70 -1.60 14.57
CA SER A 255 17.82 -0.66 14.64
C SER A 255 18.93 -0.98 13.61
N ALA A 256 18.97 -2.20 13.11
CA ALA A 256 19.88 -2.58 12.04
C ALA A 256 19.66 -1.78 10.74
N LEU A 257 18.46 -1.21 10.54
CA LEU A 257 18.14 -0.37 9.39
C LEU A 257 18.91 0.96 9.40
N GLU A 258 19.40 1.43 10.55
CA GLU A 258 20.26 2.60 10.66
C GLU A 258 21.65 2.37 10.05
N ASP A 259 22.10 1.10 10.02
CA ASP A 259 23.35 0.67 9.40
C ASP A 259 23.07 -0.40 8.33
N PHE A 260 22.21 -0.03 7.37
CA PHE A 260 21.67 -0.91 6.35
C PHE A 260 22.77 -1.69 5.61
N ASN A 261 23.85 -1.01 5.24
CA ASN A 261 24.91 -1.59 4.41
C ASN A 261 25.70 -2.71 5.09
N ASN A 262 25.74 -2.72 6.43
CA ASN A 262 26.51 -3.71 7.19
C ASN A 262 25.65 -4.72 7.94
N LYS A 263 24.40 -4.38 8.28
CA LYS A 263 23.58 -5.18 9.19
C LYS A 263 22.35 -5.81 8.53
N VAL A 264 21.93 -5.31 7.38
CA VAL A 264 20.79 -5.89 6.66
C VAL A 264 21.31 -6.92 5.66
N ILE A 265 20.93 -8.18 5.88
CA ILE A 265 21.25 -9.28 4.97
C ILE A 265 20.16 -9.36 3.90
N PHE A 266 20.55 -9.35 2.65
CA PHE A 266 19.63 -9.58 1.56
C PHE A 266 19.86 -10.91 0.88
N ASN A 267 18.83 -11.44 0.25
CA ASN A 267 18.85 -12.57 -0.64
C ASN A 267 17.93 -12.27 -1.84
N ILE A 268 18.53 -12.13 -3.02
CA ILE A 268 17.82 -11.75 -4.24
C ILE A 268 18.12 -12.80 -5.31
N ALA A 269 17.13 -13.65 -5.59
CA ALA A 269 17.25 -14.73 -6.58
C ALA A 269 16.61 -14.29 -7.91
N ILE A 270 17.43 -13.69 -8.77
CA ILE A 270 17.03 -13.18 -10.09
C ILE A 270 16.98 -14.34 -11.09
N GLN A 271 15.82 -14.53 -11.69
CA GLN A 271 15.60 -15.39 -12.84
C GLN A 271 16.04 -14.67 -14.14
N PRO A 272 16.12 -15.35 -15.28
CA PRO A 272 16.50 -14.69 -16.54
C PRO A 272 15.70 -13.42 -16.79
N SER A 273 16.37 -12.28 -16.71
CA SER A 273 15.82 -10.93 -16.72
C SER A 273 16.54 -10.05 -17.72
N SER A 274 15.86 -9.04 -18.22
CA SER A 274 16.39 -8.07 -19.17
C SER A 274 16.37 -6.68 -18.56
N ILE A 275 17.53 -6.12 -18.25
CA ILE A 275 17.70 -4.87 -17.51
C ILE A 275 18.38 -3.85 -18.43
N ASN A 276 17.78 -2.68 -18.57
CA ASN A 276 18.39 -1.56 -19.26
C ASN A 276 19.10 -0.65 -18.25
N LEU A 277 20.36 -0.30 -18.51
CA LEU A 277 21.15 0.52 -17.58
C LEU A 277 20.57 1.92 -17.37
N ALA A 278 19.81 2.46 -18.32
CA ALA A 278 19.10 3.71 -18.16
C ALA A 278 17.98 3.64 -17.08
N ASP A 279 17.40 2.45 -16.84
CA ASP A 279 16.47 2.25 -15.75
C ASP A 279 17.20 2.12 -14.40
N VAL A 280 18.39 1.52 -14.40
CA VAL A 280 19.25 1.45 -13.21
C VAL A 280 19.72 2.83 -12.78
N ALA A 281 19.95 3.75 -13.73
CA ALA A 281 20.39 5.13 -13.46
C ALA A 281 19.39 5.93 -12.61
N PHE A 282 18.11 5.56 -12.54
CA PHE A 282 17.18 6.16 -11.59
C PHE A 282 17.58 5.90 -10.13
N PHE A 283 18.22 4.77 -9.85
CA PHE A 283 18.64 4.33 -8.52
C PHE A 283 20.13 4.60 -8.27
N VAL A 284 20.94 4.60 -9.33
CA VAL A 284 22.39 4.79 -9.32
C VAL A 284 22.72 5.89 -10.32
N PRO A 285 22.68 7.18 -9.90
CA PRO A 285 22.85 8.32 -10.80
C PRO A 285 24.18 8.34 -11.57
N GLU A 286 25.21 7.66 -11.06
CA GLU A 286 26.52 7.50 -11.71
C GLU A 286 26.42 6.77 -13.05
N MET A 287 25.36 5.99 -13.26
CA MET A 287 25.08 5.29 -14.53
C MET A 287 24.34 6.16 -15.56
N ASN A 288 24.14 7.44 -15.29
CA ASN A 288 23.51 8.36 -16.24
C ASN A 288 24.29 8.37 -17.58
N GLY A 289 23.54 8.24 -18.67
CA GLY A 289 24.10 8.16 -20.03
C GLY A 289 24.34 6.73 -20.52
N MET A 290 24.36 5.72 -19.65
CA MET A 290 24.38 4.34 -20.06
C MET A 290 23.00 3.88 -20.55
N ASN A 291 22.95 3.12 -21.63
CA ASN A 291 21.68 2.68 -22.23
C ASN A 291 21.74 1.24 -22.77
N GLU A 292 22.74 0.48 -22.31
CA GLU A 292 22.91 -0.89 -22.71
C GLU A 292 21.83 -1.80 -22.10
N GLN A 293 21.40 -2.79 -22.89
CA GLN A 293 20.54 -3.86 -22.42
C GLN A 293 21.42 -5.01 -21.90
N VAL A 294 21.17 -5.38 -20.65
CA VAL A 294 21.87 -6.46 -19.94
C VAL A 294 20.89 -7.59 -19.70
N GLN A 295 21.29 -8.81 -20.07
CA GLN A 295 20.62 -10.03 -19.63
C GLN A 295 21.29 -10.50 -18.35
N LEU A 296 20.51 -10.74 -17.30
CA LEU A 296 21.02 -11.07 -15.98
C LEU A 296 20.20 -12.20 -15.34
N SER A 297 20.90 -13.18 -14.76
CA SER A 297 20.37 -14.12 -13.79
C SER A 297 21.43 -14.47 -12.75
N GLY A 298 21.00 -14.92 -11.56
CA GLY A 298 21.88 -15.30 -10.47
C GLY A 298 21.27 -14.98 -9.11
N THR A 299 21.96 -15.34 -8.04
CA THR A 299 21.53 -15.05 -6.67
C THR A 299 22.53 -14.13 -5.99
N LEU A 300 22.07 -12.95 -5.61
CA LEU A 300 22.81 -11.98 -4.81
C LEU A 300 22.46 -12.19 -3.34
N TYR A 301 23.43 -12.24 -2.45
CA TYR A 301 23.18 -12.46 -1.03
C TYR A 301 24.28 -11.86 -0.15
N ASN A 302 23.99 -11.73 1.15
CA ASN A 302 24.81 -11.14 2.22
C ASN A 302 24.50 -9.62 2.39
N VAL A 303 25.38 -8.88 3.06
CA VAL A 303 25.22 -7.42 3.28
C VAL A 303 25.73 -6.62 2.08
N VAL A 304 25.30 -5.37 1.96
CA VAL A 304 25.67 -4.49 0.82
C VAL A 304 27.19 -4.32 0.72
N ASN A 305 27.86 -4.07 1.84
CA ASN A 305 29.33 -3.86 1.86
C ASN A 305 30.15 -5.14 1.63
N HIS A 306 29.53 -6.29 1.64
CA HIS A 306 30.18 -7.55 1.32
C HIS A 306 29.19 -8.49 0.63
N PHE A 307 28.78 -8.17 -0.58
CA PHE A 307 27.84 -9.04 -1.25
C PHE A 307 28.51 -10.12 -2.11
N LYS A 308 27.80 -11.20 -2.24
CA LYS A 308 28.20 -12.37 -3.01
C LYS A 308 27.18 -12.65 -4.09
N ILE A 309 27.65 -13.14 -5.22
CA ILE A 309 26.77 -13.56 -6.31
C ILE A 309 27.09 -15.02 -6.62
N LYS A 310 26.05 -15.85 -6.67
CA LYS A 310 26.14 -17.24 -7.13
C LYS A 310 25.42 -17.42 -8.45
N ASN A 311 25.98 -18.34 -9.28
CA ASN A 311 25.40 -18.73 -10.56
C ASN A 311 25.10 -17.51 -11.46
N LEU A 312 25.98 -16.51 -11.44
CA LEU A 312 25.84 -15.34 -12.30
C LEU A 312 25.89 -15.77 -13.76
N ASP A 313 24.90 -15.39 -14.56
CA ASP A 313 24.93 -15.33 -16.02
C ASP A 313 24.57 -13.91 -16.43
N LEU A 314 25.59 -13.11 -16.75
CA LEU A 314 25.46 -11.74 -17.19
C LEU A 314 25.93 -11.64 -18.65
N ARG A 315 25.12 -11.01 -19.49
CA ARG A 315 25.42 -10.79 -20.91
C ARG A 315 25.10 -9.37 -21.31
N ILE A 316 26.09 -8.72 -21.92
CA ILE A 316 25.94 -7.35 -22.44
C ILE A 316 26.28 -7.47 -23.95
N ARG A 317 25.31 -7.10 -24.81
CA ARG A 317 25.46 -7.25 -26.26
C ARG A 317 25.76 -8.73 -26.68
N LYS A 318 26.26 -8.94 -27.91
CA LYS A 318 26.43 -10.31 -28.43
C LYS A 318 27.68 -11.02 -27.89
N ASN A 319 28.73 -10.29 -27.52
CA ASN A 319 30.07 -10.85 -27.31
C ASN A 319 30.64 -10.61 -25.90
N THR A 320 29.94 -9.92 -25.01
CA THR A 320 30.40 -9.66 -23.65
C THR A 320 29.53 -10.44 -22.67
N PHE A 321 30.14 -11.38 -21.97
CA PHE A 321 29.44 -12.16 -20.95
C PHE A 321 30.34 -12.41 -19.75
N LEU A 322 29.75 -12.57 -18.59
CA LEU A 322 30.37 -12.95 -17.34
C LEU A 322 29.56 -14.07 -16.71
N LYS A 323 30.19 -15.20 -16.41
CA LYS A 323 29.57 -16.34 -15.74
C LYS A 323 30.43 -16.83 -14.60
N GLY A 324 29.82 -17.18 -13.50
CA GLY A 324 30.51 -17.74 -12.34
C GLY A 324 29.97 -17.20 -11.02
N ASP A 325 30.71 -17.45 -9.97
CA ASP A 325 30.46 -16.95 -8.64
C ASP A 325 31.39 -15.77 -8.36
N LEU A 326 30.86 -14.72 -7.73
CA LEU A 326 31.62 -13.54 -7.34
C LEU A 326 31.54 -13.36 -5.83
N ASP A 327 32.66 -12.96 -5.24
CA ASP A 327 32.74 -12.49 -3.86
C ASP A 327 33.32 -11.06 -3.90
N LEU A 328 32.52 -10.08 -3.47
CA LEU A 328 32.81 -8.66 -3.60
C LEU A 328 32.88 -8.04 -2.20
N PRO A 329 34.01 -8.24 -1.48
CA PRO A 329 34.22 -7.64 -0.19
C PRO A 329 34.41 -6.13 -0.32
N ASP A 330 33.73 -5.39 0.52
CA ASP A 330 33.87 -3.94 0.71
C ASP A 330 33.74 -3.08 -0.58
N PHE A 331 32.52 -2.93 -1.04
CA PHE A 331 32.20 -2.07 -2.20
C PHE A 331 32.47 -0.57 -1.94
N SER A 332 32.64 -0.17 -0.68
CA SER A 332 32.90 1.21 -0.30
C SER A 332 34.38 1.62 -0.47
N ASP A 333 35.29 0.66 -0.54
CA ASP A 333 36.72 0.89 -0.77
C ASP A 333 37.14 0.50 -2.19
N VAL A 334 36.93 1.41 -3.14
CA VAL A 334 37.36 1.26 -4.54
C VAL A 334 38.87 1.04 -4.66
N ALA A 335 39.67 1.45 -3.65
CA ALA A 335 41.10 1.22 -3.57
C ALA A 335 41.49 -0.24 -3.22
N ALA A 336 40.57 -1.01 -2.67
CA ALA A 336 40.79 -2.42 -2.34
C ALA A 336 40.80 -3.35 -3.59
N TYR A 337 40.42 -2.83 -4.76
CA TYR A 337 40.45 -3.59 -6.02
C TYR A 337 41.62 -3.15 -6.90
N PRO A 338 42.83 -3.67 -6.74
CA PRO A 338 43.90 -3.40 -7.67
C PRO A 338 43.52 -4.03 -9.02
N PHE A 339 43.12 -3.21 -9.99
CA PHE A 339 43.13 -3.61 -11.38
C PHE A 339 44.58 -4.00 -11.72
N ARG A 340 44.86 -5.27 -11.81
CA ARG A 340 46.12 -5.75 -12.42
C ARG A 340 45.96 -5.58 -13.94
N GLU A 341 46.75 -4.66 -14.50
CA GLU A 341 46.96 -4.54 -15.94
C GLU A 341 47.54 -5.85 -16.53
#